data_0702eb487f0e7bb0e0df1deef1b2e134
#
_entry.id   0702eb487f0e7bb0e0df1deef1b2e134
#
_cell.length_a   1.000
_cell.length_b   1.000
_cell.length_c   1.000
_cell.angle_alpha   90.00
_cell.angle_beta   90.00
_cell.angle_gamma   90.00
#
_symmetry.space_group_name_H-M   'P 1'
#
loop_
_entity.id
_entity.type
_entity.pdbx_description
1 polymer ?
#
loop_
_entity_poly.entity_id
_entity_poly.type
_entity_poly.pdbx_seq_one_letter_code
_entity_poly.pdbx_strand_id
1 'polypeptide(L)'
;NVFAVQGVAADVTDKAVASAKNKALFEVHMKAIVMLAQRLGNETFAAEIAKLGPKDVLPLLKSLSSEEEGAGPGHYIGKFTVRFIPEKVQRLFESYGVAVVSEQATPMLVLPIWKSAEGSQLWEENLWRTAWLNLRAEQSLVPLIIPIGDLEDTAALTAEDVLNLDPIK
;
A
#
# COMPACT_ATOMS: atom_id res chain seq x y z
N ASN A 1 -4.29 -5.60 -8.15
CA ASN A 1 -4.91 -4.53 -8.96
C ASN A 1 -4.27 -3.19 -8.61
N VAL A 2 -3.56 -2.62 -9.56
CA VAL A 2 -2.79 -1.35 -9.42
C VAL A 2 -3.66 -0.18 -8.96
N PHE A 3 -4.93 -0.15 -9.39
CA PHE A 3 -5.89 0.90 -9.09
C PHE A 3 -6.73 0.67 -7.81
N ALA A 4 -6.31 -0.27 -6.98
CA ALA A 4 -6.88 -0.48 -5.65
C ALA A 4 -5.90 0.00 -4.56
N VAL A 5 -6.39 0.78 -3.63
CA VAL A 5 -5.63 1.28 -2.48
C VAL A 5 -6.24 0.71 -1.22
N GLN A 6 -5.48 -0.13 -0.52
CA GLN A 6 -5.89 -0.79 0.72
C GLN A 6 -5.34 -0.06 1.93
N GLY A 7 -5.95 -0.29 3.08
CA GLY A 7 -5.48 0.21 4.36
C GLY A 7 -5.61 1.73 4.53
N VAL A 8 -6.56 2.36 3.82
CA VAL A 8 -6.79 3.80 3.94
C VAL A 8 -7.55 4.07 5.23
N ALA A 9 -6.87 4.67 6.20
CA ALA A 9 -7.42 4.92 7.52
C ALA A 9 -8.04 6.32 7.64
N ALA A 10 -9.14 6.40 8.40
CA ALA A 10 -9.71 7.66 8.85
C ALA A 10 -10.12 7.57 10.32
N ASP A 11 -9.94 8.66 11.02
CA ASP A 11 -10.31 8.84 12.44
C ASP A 11 -10.85 10.26 12.58
N VAL A 12 -12.17 10.39 12.72
CA VAL A 12 -12.86 11.67 12.69
C VAL A 12 -13.78 11.84 13.88
N THR A 13 -13.69 12.99 14.51
CA THR A 13 -14.62 13.44 15.56
C THR A 13 -15.46 14.61 15.05
N ASP A 14 -16.78 14.56 15.28
CA ASP A 14 -17.71 15.64 14.94
C ASP A 14 -18.88 15.67 15.92
N LYS A 15 -19.81 16.58 15.72
CA LYS A 15 -21.01 16.77 16.58
C LYS A 15 -21.90 15.53 16.64
N ALA A 16 -21.95 14.75 15.55
CA ALA A 16 -22.72 13.52 15.46
C ALA A 16 -21.93 12.44 14.72
N VAL A 17 -22.20 11.17 14.99
CA VAL A 17 -21.54 10.04 14.32
C VAL A 17 -21.76 10.03 12.81
N ALA A 18 -22.96 10.43 12.36
CA ALA A 18 -23.27 10.50 10.93
C ALA A 18 -22.42 11.54 10.17
N SER A 19 -22.22 12.71 10.75
CA SER A 19 -21.34 13.75 10.17
C SER A 19 -19.88 13.37 10.26
N ALA A 20 -19.45 12.71 11.36
CA ALA A 20 -18.11 12.16 11.49
C ALA A 20 -17.83 11.10 10.41
N LYS A 21 -18.77 10.19 10.16
CA LYS A 21 -18.68 9.18 9.10
C LYS A 21 -18.56 9.82 7.71
N ASN A 22 -19.38 10.79 7.39
CA ASN A 22 -19.35 11.47 6.09
C ASN A 22 -18.00 12.17 5.85
N LYS A 23 -17.46 12.86 6.85
CA LYS A 23 -16.13 13.47 6.80
C LYS A 23 -15.04 12.43 6.63
N ALA A 24 -15.11 11.32 7.37
CA ALA A 24 -14.15 10.22 7.28
C ALA A 24 -14.13 9.60 5.86
N LEU A 25 -15.29 9.33 5.27
CA LEU A 25 -15.38 8.80 3.91
C LEU A 25 -14.81 9.76 2.88
N PHE A 26 -15.06 11.05 3.03
CA PHE A 26 -14.45 12.06 2.19
C PHE A 26 -12.92 12.08 2.30
N GLU A 27 -12.39 12.08 3.52
CA GLU A 27 -10.95 12.01 3.75
C GLU A 27 -10.32 10.74 3.17
N VAL A 28 -11.00 9.59 3.28
CA VAL A 28 -10.57 8.32 2.70
C VAL A 28 -10.42 8.42 1.18
N HIS A 29 -11.38 9.01 0.50
CA HIS A 29 -11.32 9.20 -0.96
C HIS A 29 -10.14 10.07 -1.37
N MET A 30 -9.91 11.18 -0.66
CA MET A 30 -8.80 12.10 -0.95
C MET A 30 -7.44 11.47 -0.61
N LYS A 31 -7.32 10.78 0.52
CA LYS A 31 -6.10 10.04 0.87
C LYS A 31 -5.78 8.95 -0.16
N ALA A 32 -6.80 8.20 -0.58
CA ALA A 32 -6.62 7.11 -1.53
C ALA A 32 -6.09 7.59 -2.88
N ILE A 33 -6.61 8.70 -3.44
CA ILE A 33 -6.12 9.20 -4.73
C ILE A 33 -4.69 9.73 -4.62
N VAL A 34 -4.32 10.34 -3.49
CA VAL A 34 -2.94 10.79 -3.23
C VAL A 34 -1.99 9.60 -3.10
N MET A 35 -2.38 8.56 -2.35
CA MET A 35 -1.60 7.31 -2.25
C MET A 35 -1.44 6.63 -3.62
N LEU A 36 -2.46 6.67 -4.46
CA LEU A 36 -2.38 6.16 -5.82
C LEU A 36 -1.43 6.99 -6.68
N ALA A 37 -1.45 8.31 -6.53
CA ALA A 37 -0.53 9.21 -7.23
C ALA A 37 0.94 9.00 -6.79
N GLN A 38 1.19 8.74 -5.51
CA GLN A 38 2.52 8.35 -5.01
C GLN A 38 3.00 7.04 -5.64
N ARG A 39 2.11 6.04 -5.71
CA ARG A 39 2.41 4.72 -6.27
C ARG A 39 2.70 4.75 -7.77
N LEU A 40 1.90 5.49 -8.55
CA LEU A 40 1.96 5.53 -10.01
C LEU A 40 2.87 6.63 -10.57
N GLY A 41 3.18 7.62 -9.76
CA GLY A 41 4.01 8.75 -10.10
C GLY A 41 5.15 8.97 -9.10
N ASN A 42 5.10 10.10 -8.44
CA ASN A 42 6.08 10.48 -7.40
C ASN A 42 5.45 11.44 -6.38
N GLU A 43 6.23 11.83 -5.37
CA GLU A 43 5.77 12.74 -4.30
C GLU A 43 5.35 14.13 -4.82
N THR A 44 6.06 14.67 -5.82
CA THR A 44 5.73 15.98 -6.42
C THR A 44 4.38 15.92 -7.11
N PHE A 45 4.13 14.86 -7.87
CA PHE A 45 2.84 14.63 -8.52
C PHE A 45 1.72 14.40 -7.50
N ALA A 46 1.97 13.62 -6.45
CA ALA A 46 1.00 13.40 -5.36
C ALA A 46 0.61 14.72 -4.67
N ALA A 47 1.55 15.64 -4.49
CA ALA A 47 1.28 16.96 -3.93
C ALA A 47 0.35 17.80 -4.84
N GLU A 48 0.47 17.68 -6.16
CA GLU A 48 -0.46 18.31 -7.12
C GLU A 48 -1.86 17.68 -7.03
N ILE A 49 -1.94 16.35 -6.97
CA ILE A 49 -3.22 15.63 -6.84
C ILE A 49 -3.91 15.94 -5.51
N ALA A 50 -3.16 16.19 -4.44
CA ALA A 50 -3.71 16.59 -3.14
C ALA A 50 -4.48 17.93 -3.17
N LYS A 51 -4.27 18.76 -4.19
CA LYS A 51 -4.98 20.03 -4.39
C LYS A 51 -6.37 19.85 -5.03
N LEU A 52 -6.70 18.66 -5.53
CA LEU A 52 -7.99 18.36 -6.13
C LEU A 52 -9.11 18.39 -5.09
N GLY A 53 -10.30 18.72 -5.55
CA GLY A 53 -11.52 18.71 -4.73
C GLY A 53 -12.36 17.46 -4.95
N PRO A 54 -13.47 17.31 -4.17
CA PRO A 54 -14.39 16.18 -4.27
C PRO A 54 -14.94 15.97 -5.68
N LYS A 55 -15.24 17.06 -6.38
CA LYS A 55 -15.80 17.01 -7.74
C LYS A 55 -14.90 16.33 -8.75
N ASP A 56 -13.58 16.40 -8.52
CA ASP A 56 -12.58 15.79 -9.38
C ASP A 56 -12.35 14.32 -9.03
N VAL A 57 -12.46 13.95 -7.75
CA VAL A 57 -12.11 12.63 -7.24
C VAL A 57 -13.28 11.65 -7.25
N LEU A 58 -14.48 12.09 -6.85
CA LEU A 58 -15.67 11.22 -6.79
C LEU A 58 -15.98 10.49 -8.10
N PRO A 59 -15.88 11.13 -9.28
CA PRO A 59 -16.13 10.44 -10.55
C PRO A 59 -15.13 9.34 -10.89
N LEU A 60 -13.98 9.31 -10.21
CA LEU A 60 -12.92 8.29 -10.41
C LEU A 60 -13.17 7.01 -9.62
N LEU A 61 -14.06 7.07 -8.63
CA LEU A 61 -14.31 5.95 -7.72
C LEU A 61 -15.12 4.85 -8.39
N LYS A 62 -14.68 3.60 -8.21
CA LYS A 62 -15.40 2.41 -8.61
C LYS A 62 -16.14 1.79 -7.42
N SER A 63 -15.46 1.61 -6.30
CA SER A 63 -16.03 1.04 -5.07
C SER A 63 -15.21 1.40 -3.84
N LEU A 64 -15.88 1.36 -2.70
CA LEU A 64 -15.32 1.45 -1.37
C LEU A 64 -15.74 0.24 -0.58
N SER A 65 -14.81 -0.44 0.08
CA SER A 65 -15.10 -1.52 1.02
C SER A 65 -14.42 -1.26 2.36
N SER A 66 -15.16 -1.50 3.44
CA SER A 66 -14.65 -1.42 4.80
C SER A 66 -13.83 -2.68 5.13
N GLU A 67 -12.63 -2.49 5.66
CA GLU A 67 -11.80 -3.55 6.25
C GLU A 67 -12.09 -3.65 7.75
N GLU A 68 -12.11 -2.50 8.41
CA GLU A 68 -12.40 -2.32 9.83
C GLU A 68 -13.23 -1.06 10.01
N GLU A 69 -14.16 -1.08 10.95
CA GLU A 69 -15.06 0.05 11.21
C GLU A 69 -15.45 0.10 12.69
N GLY A 70 -15.40 1.28 13.28
CA GLY A 70 -15.84 1.53 14.64
C GLY A 70 -16.53 2.90 14.76
N ALA A 71 -17.56 2.96 15.57
CA ALA A 71 -18.32 4.19 15.79
C ALA A 71 -18.64 4.37 17.29
N GLY A 72 -18.60 5.62 17.72
CA GLY A 72 -19.00 6.06 19.05
C GLY A 72 -19.71 7.41 18.99
N PRO A 73 -20.11 7.98 20.14
CA PRO A 73 -20.76 9.29 20.15
C PRO A 73 -19.86 10.38 19.55
N GLY A 74 -20.26 10.91 18.38
CA GLY A 74 -19.48 11.93 17.66
C GLY A 74 -18.12 11.48 17.15
N HIS A 75 -17.84 10.17 17.13
CA HIS A 75 -16.56 9.63 16.71
C HIS A 75 -16.76 8.48 15.72
N TYR A 76 -15.96 8.47 14.66
CA TYR A 76 -15.94 7.43 13.65
C TYR A 76 -14.51 7.10 13.26
N ILE A 77 -14.17 5.84 13.28
CA ILE A 77 -12.87 5.31 12.89
C ILE A 77 -13.08 4.19 11.88
N GLY A 78 -12.24 4.12 10.87
CA GLY A 78 -12.32 3.05 9.87
C GLY A 78 -11.03 2.87 9.08
N LYS A 79 -10.93 1.72 8.46
CA LYS A 79 -9.90 1.37 7.49
C LYS A 79 -10.59 0.79 6.25
N PHE A 80 -10.17 1.24 5.08
CA PHE A 80 -10.89 0.99 3.84
C PHE A 80 -9.99 0.57 2.70
N THR A 81 -10.57 -0.19 1.78
CA THR A 81 -10.04 -0.40 0.44
C THR A 81 -10.84 0.45 -0.55
N VAL A 82 -10.16 1.33 -1.25
CA VAL A 82 -10.72 2.17 -2.31
C VAL A 82 -10.28 1.64 -3.67
N ARG A 83 -11.25 1.40 -4.56
CA ARG A 83 -10.98 1.00 -5.95
C ARG A 83 -11.39 2.12 -6.88
N PHE A 84 -10.50 2.42 -7.82
CA PHE A 84 -10.71 3.45 -8.83
C PHE A 84 -11.03 2.84 -10.20
N ILE A 85 -11.65 3.63 -11.05
CA ILE A 85 -11.92 3.30 -12.45
C ILE A 85 -10.64 3.58 -13.26
N PRO A 86 -9.95 2.54 -13.79
CA PRO A 86 -8.64 2.69 -14.41
C PRO A 86 -8.58 3.77 -15.49
N GLU A 87 -9.51 3.73 -16.43
CA GLU A 87 -9.51 4.64 -17.60
C GLU A 87 -9.68 6.10 -17.20
N LYS A 88 -10.42 6.36 -16.12
CA LYS A 88 -10.62 7.72 -15.62
C LYS A 88 -9.39 8.24 -14.89
N VAL A 89 -8.75 7.40 -14.09
CA VAL A 89 -7.48 7.73 -13.42
C VAL A 89 -6.39 7.97 -14.44
N GLN A 90 -6.27 7.10 -15.44
CA GLN A 90 -5.28 7.26 -16.52
C GLN A 90 -5.44 8.62 -17.21
N ARG A 91 -6.65 8.97 -17.62
CA ARG A 91 -6.93 10.26 -18.26
C ARG A 91 -6.57 11.45 -17.38
N LEU A 92 -6.90 11.39 -16.09
CA LEU A 92 -6.55 12.45 -15.15
C LEU A 92 -5.03 12.58 -15.02
N PHE A 93 -4.32 11.48 -14.79
CA PHE A 93 -2.88 11.47 -14.58
C PHE A 93 -2.11 11.89 -15.84
N GLU A 94 -2.55 11.44 -17.01
CA GLU A 94 -2.00 11.85 -18.30
C GLU A 94 -2.17 13.37 -18.54
N SER A 95 -3.25 13.97 -18.06
CA SER A 95 -3.45 15.43 -18.14
C SER A 95 -2.41 16.23 -17.33
N TYR A 96 -1.75 15.58 -16.38
CA TYR A 96 -0.60 16.11 -15.64
C TYR A 96 0.76 15.66 -16.22
N GLY A 97 0.76 14.98 -17.36
CA GLY A 97 1.97 14.48 -18.00
C GLY A 97 2.53 13.18 -17.38
N VAL A 98 1.76 12.49 -16.56
CA VAL A 98 2.14 11.23 -15.91
C VAL A 98 1.54 10.04 -16.67
N ALA A 99 2.40 9.25 -17.31
CA ALA A 99 1.99 8.01 -17.96
C ALA A 99 1.73 6.93 -16.89
N VAL A 100 0.57 6.27 -16.98
CA VAL A 100 0.15 5.27 -15.99
C VAL A 100 0.43 3.87 -16.50
N VAL A 101 1.18 3.10 -15.72
CA VAL A 101 1.35 1.66 -15.92
C VAL A 101 0.11 0.94 -15.37
N SER A 102 -0.62 0.25 -16.24
CA SER A 102 -1.87 -0.43 -15.89
C SER A 102 -1.71 -1.80 -15.25
N GLU A 103 -0.51 -2.37 -15.36
CA GLU A 103 -0.19 -3.71 -14.86
C GLU A 103 0.99 -3.68 -13.91
N GLN A 104 0.93 -4.52 -12.87
CA GLN A 104 2.06 -4.74 -11.99
C GLN A 104 3.12 -5.59 -12.71
N ALA A 105 4.38 -5.34 -12.43
CA ALA A 105 5.48 -6.21 -12.85
C ALA A 105 5.37 -7.60 -12.19
N THR A 106 6.13 -8.55 -12.70
CA THR A 106 6.30 -9.86 -12.06
C THR A 106 6.79 -9.68 -10.62
N PRO A 107 6.18 -10.35 -9.65
CA PRO A 107 6.60 -10.25 -8.26
C PRO A 107 8.06 -10.67 -8.06
N MET A 108 8.76 -9.97 -7.19
CA MET A 108 10.14 -10.29 -6.79
C MET A 108 10.13 -10.89 -5.38
N LEU A 109 10.86 -11.98 -5.21
CA LEU A 109 11.11 -12.57 -3.90
C LEU A 109 12.20 -11.80 -3.18
N VAL A 110 11.96 -11.42 -1.92
CA VAL A 110 12.93 -10.74 -1.06
C VAL A 110 13.23 -11.63 0.14
N LEU A 111 14.50 -11.93 0.33
CA LEU A 111 15.04 -12.70 1.45
C LEU A 111 15.87 -11.77 2.35
N PRO A 112 15.26 -11.12 3.36
CA PRO A 112 15.96 -10.18 4.22
C PRO A 112 16.94 -10.90 5.13
N ILE A 113 18.24 -10.64 4.99
CA ILE A 113 19.27 -11.22 5.84
C ILE A 113 19.76 -10.19 6.84
N TRP A 114 19.71 -10.53 8.12
CA TRP A 114 20.31 -9.78 9.21
C TRP A 114 21.68 -10.33 9.53
N LYS A 115 22.71 -9.50 9.43
CA LYS A 115 24.08 -9.85 9.80
C LYS A 115 24.46 -9.18 11.11
N SER A 116 24.92 -9.97 12.06
CA SER A 116 25.43 -9.51 13.35
C SER A 116 26.75 -10.20 13.70
N ALA A 117 27.33 -9.81 14.84
CA ALA A 117 28.52 -10.50 15.37
C ALA A 117 28.26 -11.97 15.72
N GLU A 118 27.01 -12.33 15.96
CA GLU A 118 26.56 -13.69 16.33
C GLU A 118 26.26 -14.58 15.13
N GLY A 119 26.27 -14.00 13.91
CA GLY A 119 26.00 -14.73 12.67
C GLY A 119 24.96 -14.05 11.79
N SER A 120 24.51 -14.79 10.77
CA SER A 120 23.52 -14.33 9.81
C SER A 120 22.17 -15.00 10.07
N GLN A 121 21.10 -14.22 10.06
CA GLN A 121 19.72 -14.67 10.29
C GLN A 121 18.87 -14.38 9.05
N LEU A 122 18.07 -15.34 8.63
CA LEU A 122 17.14 -15.22 7.51
C LEU A 122 15.68 -15.30 7.97
N TRP A 123 15.36 -16.27 8.81
CA TRP A 123 14.00 -16.59 9.22
C TRP A 123 13.64 -16.09 10.63
N GLU A 124 14.64 -15.84 11.45
CA GLU A 124 14.48 -15.41 12.82
C GLU A 124 13.91 -13.99 12.90
N GLU A 125 13.13 -13.73 13.93
CA GLU A 125 12.59 -12.41 14.19
C GLU A 125 13.68 -11.40 14.51
N ASN A 126 13.72 -10.31 13.78
CA ASN A 126 14.61 -9.18 14.01
C ASN A 126 13.99 -7.89 13.41
N LEU A 127 14.57 -6.74 13.75
CA LEU A 127 14.05 -5.43 13.31
C LEU A 127 14.05 -5.27 11.79
N TRP A 128 15.02 -5.86 11.09
CA TRP A 128 15.11 -5.77 9.63
C TRP A 128 13.98 -6.55 8.96
N ARG A 129 13.75 -7.79 9.39
CA ARG A 129 12.65 -8.62 8.89
C ARG A 129 11.29 -7.98 9.19
N THR A 130 11.10 -7.47 10.41
CA THR A 130 9.86 -6.77 10.80
C THR A 130 9.61 -5.56 9.92
N ALA A 131 10.63 -4.76 9.60
CA ALA A 131 10.51 -3.61 8.71
C ALA A 131 10.04 -4.03 7.30
N TRP A 132 10.60 -5.11 6.73
CA TRP A 132 10.17 -5.63 5.44
C TRP A 132 8.72 -6.12 5.44
N LEU A 133 8.31 -6.87 6.47
CA LEU A 133 6.94 -7.37 6.61
C LEU A 133 5.90 -6.24 6.74
N ASN A 134 6.28 -5.11 7.34
CA ASN A 134 5.42 -3.95 7.53
C ASN A 134 5.32 -3.06 6.27
N LEU A 135 6.15 -3.28 5.27
CA LEU A 135 6.26 -2.40 4.10
C LEU A 135 5.04 -2.48 3.16
N ARG A 136 4.20 -3.51 3.24
CA ARG A 136 3.06 -3.77 2.31
C ARG A 136 3.45 -3.64 0.83
N ALA A 137 4.63 -4.07 0.48
CA ALA A 137 5.22 -3.90 -0.85
C ALA A 137 4.56 -4.77 -1.93
N GLU A 138 3.65 -5.67 -1.57
CA GLU A 138 2.82 -6.43 -2.50
C GLU A 138 1.87 -5.56 -3.34
N GLN A 139 1.62 -4.32 -2.87
CA GLN A 139 0.76 -3.34 -3.57
C GLN A 139 1.53 -2.40 -4.50
N SER A 140 2.86 -2.48 -4.51
CA SER A 140 3.70 -1.64 -5.39
C SER A 140 3.59 -2.06 -6.86
N LEU A 141 4.10 -1.22 -7.76
CA LEU A 141 4.19 -1.55 -9.21
C LEU A 141 5.08 -2.76 -9.46
N VAL A 142 6.09 -2.96 -8.64
CA VAL A 142 6.88 -4.19 -8.56
C VAL A 142 6.57 -4.83 -7.21
N PRO A 143 5.63 -5.80 -7.15
CA PRO A 143 5.26 -6.44 -5.89
C PRO A 143 6.45 -7.18 -5.30
N LEU A 144 6.68 -6.99 -4.00
CA LEU A 144 7.69 -7.72 -3.25
C LEU A 144 7.02 -8.78 -2.38
N ILE A 145 7.51 -10.00 -2.47
CA ILE A 145 7.05 -11.13 -1.66
C ILE A 145 8.13 -11.45 -0.65
N ILE A 146 7.79 -11.34 0.64
CA ILE A 146 8.65 -11.74 1.74
C ILE A 146 8.10 -13.05 2.29
N PRO A 147 8.82 -14.18 2.15
CA PRO A 147 8.36 -15.46 2.68
C PRO A 147 8.18 -15.41 4.19
N ILE A 148 7.17 -16.12 4.68
CA ILE A 148 6.81 -16.11 6.11
C ILE A 148 7.81 -16.89 7.00
N GLY A 149 8.63 -17.76 6.42
CA GLY A 149 9.59 -18.58 7.17
C GLY A 149 8.92 -19.78 7.84
N ASP A 150 7.99 -20.41 7.14
CA ASP A 150 7.39 -21.66 7.62
C ASP A 150 8.36 -22.85 7.53
N LEU A 151 7.87 -24.05 7.84
CA LEU A 151 8.72 -25.25 7.84
C LEU A 151 9.26 -25.60 6.45
N GLU A 152 8.53 -25.29 5.39
CA GLU A 152 8.98 -25.51 4.01
C GLU A 152 10.08 -24.51 3.64
N ASP A 153 9.89 -23.23 3.95
CA ASP A 153 10.86 -22.18 3.71
C ASP A 153 12.18 -22.46 4.45
N THR A 154 12.09 -22.80 5.76
CA THR A 154 13.25 -23.05 6.61
C THR A 154 13.99 -24.33 6.24
N ALA A 155 13.30 -25.33 5.70
CA ALA A 155 13.91 -26.54 5.17
C ALA A 155 14.57 -26.34 3.80
N ALA A 156 14.03 -25.40 2.98
CA ALA A 156 14.52 -25.16 1.62
C ALA A 156 15.79 -24.31 1.60
N LEU A 157 15.91 -23.29 2.48
CA LEU A 157 16.97 -22.30 2.45
C LEU A 157 17.45 -21.91 3.86
N THR A 158 18.75 -21.84 4.01
CA THR A 158 19.42 -21.24 5.18
C THR A 158 20.00 -19.88 4.82
N ALA A 159 20.36 -19.06 5.83
CA ALA A 159 21.05 -17.80 5.58
C ALA A 159 22.39 -18.00 4.85
N GLU A 160 23.08 -19.10 5.13
CA GLU A 160 24.35 -19.45 4.48
C GLU A 160 24.15 -19.80 3.00
N ASP A 161 23.10 -20.54 2.67
CA ASP A 161 22.78 -20.88 1.27
C ASP A 161 22.56 -19.60 0.45
N VAL A 162 21.79 -18.66 0.99
CA VAL A 162 21.50 -17.38 0.32
C VAL A 162 22.75 -16.52 0.15
N LEU A 163 23.63 -16.49 1.16
CA LEU A 163 24.88 -15.72 1.10
C LEU A 163 25.90 -16.31 0.13
N ASN A 164 25.82 -17.61 -0.14
CA ASN A 164 26.68 -18.32 -1.07
C ASN A 164 26.11 -18.46 -2.48
N LEU A 165 24.92 -17.89 -2.74
CA LEU A 165 24.35 -17.85 -4.09
C LEU A 165 25.27 -17.02 -5.00
N ASP A 166 25.75 -17.65 -6.05
CA ASP A 166 26.46 -16.96 -7.13
C ASP A 166 25.45 -16.21 -7.98
N PRO A 167 25.51 -14.87 -8.05
CA PRO A 167 24.55 -14.09 -8.84
C PRO A 167 24.64 -14.31 -10.35
N ILE A 168 25.58 -15.14 -10.81
CA ILE A 168 25.84 -15.41 -12.24
C ILE A 168 25.36 -16.81 -12.67
N LYS A 169 24.78 -17.60 -11.77
CA LYS A 169 24.21 -18.93 -12.08
C LYS A 169 22.73 -18.92 -12.27
#